data_f4ebcf55c0b217441a61638f86825737
#
_entry.id   f4ebcf55c0b217441a61638f86825737
#
_cell.length_a   1.000
_cell.length_b   1.000
_cell.length_c   1.000
_cell.angle_alpha   90.00
_cell.angle_beta   90.00
_cell.angle_gamma   90.00
#
_symmetry.space_group_name_H-M   'P 1'
#
loop_
_entity.id
_entity.type
_entity.pdbx_description
1 polymer ?
#
loop_
_entity_poly.entity_id
_entity_poly.type
_entity_poly.pdbx_seq_one_letter_code
_entity_poly.pdbx_strand_id
1 'polypeptide(L)'
;MDSTQGSYWIETAPGEAYPPLDGDLDVDVVVVGAGIAGISTAYEVARLGRSVALLEAGTVAGGVTGHTTAKVSALHTLVYDKLRRTRDEEAARLYAVSQSEAIERAAELVDELGIACDWERRDAYTYTHDAGQVPKIRAETDAARAAGLSAELVTDTPLPYPVTAAVKVTGQAQFHPRKYLLALLDDCVARGGRVFEHTPVVGLHEGEPCRVTTESGATVTARDVVVATHYPIFDRSMAFARLSSRRELVVAGPMAAGRDPDGMYITPDEGTRSVRTAPYGSDGQRLLIITGEHFTPGTADTDERFARLTSWATEHFPGVTFTHRWATQDNDPTDTVPLVGPLHHGARHAWVATGFGGWGMSGGIMAGRLLSDLMTGGRPVWADLYDPRRLRTVAREAPAFLQHQAKVGKHFIGDRLHGLDSADEIPPGGGDIVRAGGKQIAVHRDEGGQLHALSARCTHLGCIVSFNSAERSWDCPCHGSRFDVDGKVIQGPATKPLEQREPRHAEPSE
;
A
#
# COMPACT_ATOMS: atom_id res chain seq x y z
N MET A 1 17.22 8.40 -22.51
CA MET A 1 17.43 7.10 -21.83
C MET A 1 16.07 6.67 -21.36
N ASP A 2 15.65 5.47 -21.78
CA ASP A 2 14.40 4.92 -21.28
C ASP A 2 14.55 4.68 -19.77
N SER A 3 13.56 5.14 -18.98
CA SER A 3 13.53 4.90 -17.53
C SER A 3 13.31 3.41 -17.26
N THR A 4 14.07 2.85 -16.31
CA THR A 4 13.83 1.47 -15.84
C THR A 4 12.43 1.39 -15.24
N GLN A 5 11.59 0.49 -15.76
CA GLN A 5 10.32 0.17 -15.11
C GLN A 5 10.60 -0.71 -13.91
N GLY A 6 10.52 -0.16 -12.72
CA GLY A 6 10.73 -0.91 -11.48
C GLY A 6 11.07 -0.02 -10.29
N SER A 7 10.86 -0.57 -9.11
CA SER A 7 11.17 0.12 -7.86
C SER A 7 12.67 0.06 -7.56
N TYR A 8 13.27 1.21 -7.29
CA TYR A 8 14.63 1.34 -6.80
C TYR A 8 14.92 0.45 -5.57
N TRP A 9 13.94 0.31 -4.68
CA TRP A 9 14.10 -0.48 -3.47
C TRP A 9 14.25 -1.98 -3.73
N ILE A 10 13.54 -2.49 -4.74
CA ILE A 10 13.61 -3.90 -5.15
C ILE A 10 14.94 -4.16 -5.88
N GLU A 11 15.35 -3.25 -6.75
CA GLU A 11 16.60 -3.35 -7.50
C GLU A 11 17.82 -3.37 -6.59
N THR A 12 17.86 -2.47 -5.59
CA THR A 12 19.04 -2.28 -4.74
C THR A 12 19.10 -3.16 -3.49
N ALA A 13 18.00 -3.85 -3.16
CA ALA A 13 17.94 -4.84 -2.08
C ALA A 13 17.04 -6.02 -2.50
N PRO A 14 17.49 -6.90 -3.40
CA PRO A 14 16.68 -8.01 -3.92
C PRO A 14 16.30 -9.03 -2.82
N GLY A 15 17.14 -9.24 -1.81
CA GLY A 15 16.97 -10.24 -0.77
C GLY A 15 17.32 -11.66 -1.24
N GLU A 16 17.31 -12.60 -0.30
CA GLU A 16 17.39 -14.03 -0.58
C GLU A 16 15.98 -14.59 -0.82
N ALA A 17 15.88 -15.63 -1.65
CA ALA A 17 14.61 -16.29 -1.92
C ALA A 17 14.31 -17.35 -0.83
N TYR A 18 13.07 -17.40 -0.36
CA TYR A 18 12.59 -18.42 0.56
C TYR A 18 11.83 -19.51 -0.19
N PRO A 19 11.91 -20.78 0.25
CA PRO A 19 11.19 -21.88 -0.40
C PRO A 19 9.66 -21.71 -0.25
N PRO A 20 8.86 -22.27 -1.16
CA PRO A 20 7.43 -22.43 -0.92
C PRO A 20 7.16 -23.46 0.19
N LEU A 21 6.00 -23.38 0.82
CA LEU A 21 5.56 -24.37 1.78
C LEU A 21 5.17 -25.66 1.04
N ASP A 22 5.85 -26.75 1.34
CA ASP A 22 5.70 -28.06 0.68
C ASP A 22 4.96 -29.12 1.53
N GLY A 23 4.55 -28.79 2.76
CA GLY A 23 3.84 -29.71 3.66
C GLY A 23 3.12 -28.99 4.80
N ASP A 24 2.41 -29.78 5.62
CA ASP A 24 1.69 -29.26 6.76
C ASP A 24 2.63 -28.75 7.86
N LEU A 25 2.18 -27.75 8.61
CA LEU A 25 2.97 -27.06 9.60
C LEU A 25 2.15 -26.69 10.83
N ASP A 26 2.74 -26.84 12.01
CA ASP A 26 2.17 -26.38 13.28
C ASP A 26 3.05 -25.27 13.89
N VAL A 27 2.43 -24.14 14.28
CA VAL A 27 3.09 -22.98 14.90
C VAL A 27 2.15 -22.29 15.91
N ASP A 28 2.69 -21.41 16.75
CA ASP A 28 1.84 -20.57 17.61
C ASP A 28 1.09 -19.50 16.82
N VAL A 29 1.76 -18.89 15.83
CA VAL A 29 1.21 -17.79 15.03
C VAL A 29 1.52 -18.00 13.54
N VAL A 30 0.53 -17.90 12.69
CA VAL A 30 0.73 -17.77 11.24
C VAL A 30 0.37 -16.36 10.78
N VAL A 31 1.29 -15.75 10.04
CA VAL A 31 1.10 -14.43 9.43
C VAL A 31 0.98 -14.59 7.92
N VAL A 32 -0.11 -14.08 7.36
CA VAL A 32 -0.39 -14.13 5.92
C VAL A 32 -0.11 -12.77 5.32
N GLY A 33 0.91 -12.70 4.45
CA GLY A 33 1.43 -11.51 3.81
C GLY A 33 2.72 -11.00 4.46
N ALA A 34 3.80 -10.95 3.67
CA ALA A 34 5.15 -10.51 4.08
C ALA A 34 5.46 -9.07 3.65
N GLY A 35 4.51 -8.16 3.79
CA GLY A 35 4.73 -6.72 3.78
C GLY A 35 5.18 -6.20 5.15
N ILE A 36 5.31 -4.86 5.30
CA ILE A 36 5.80 -4.24 6.54
C ILE A 36 4.99 -4.65 7.78
N ALA A 37 3.66 -4.70 7.71
CA ALA A 37 2.84 -5.09 8.86
C ALA A 37 3.03 -6.56 9.24
N GLY A 38 3.12 -7.45 8.23
CA GLY A 38 3.33 -8.88 8.47
C GLY A 38 4.71 -9.18 9.03
N ILE A 39 5.77 -8.64 8.42
CA ILE A 39 7.15 -8.84 8.90
C ILE A 39 7.32 -8.25 10.31
N SER A 40 6.83 -7.03 10.56
CA SER A 40 6.88 -6.43 11.90
C SER A 40 6.14 -7.29 12.93
N THR A 41 4.97 -7.84 12.58
CA THR A 41 4.23 -8.74 13.47
C THR A 41 5.00 -10.03 13.74
N ALA A 42 5.51 -10.69 12.69
CA ALA A 42 6.26 -11.94 12.82
C ALA A 42 7.53 -11.75 13.68
N TYR A 43 8.23 -10.65 13.47
CA TYR A 43 9.40 -10.26 14.23
C TYR A 43 9.09 -10.08 15.74
N GLU A 44 8.06 -9.27 16.07
CA GLU A 44 7.70 -9.02 17.47
C GLU A 44 7.21 -10.30 18.16
N VAL A 45 6.50 -11.17 17.46
CA VAL A 45 6.08 -12.50 17.95
C VAL A 45 7.29 -13.41 18.21
N ALA A 46 8.24 -13.46 17.26
CA ALA A 46 9.46 -14.26 17.42
C ALA A 46 10.33 -13.77 18.60
N ARG A 47 10.41 -12.45 18.83
CA ARG A 47 11.09 -11.88 20.00
C ARG A 47 10.51 -12.35 21.33
N LEU A 48 9.22 -12.65 21.38
CA LEU A 48 8.55 -13.18 22.58
C LEU A 48 8.75 -14.71 22.73
N GLY A 49 9.56 -15.34 21.89
CA GLY A 49 9.86 -16.76 21.94
C GLY A 49 8.74 -17.66 21.42
N ARG A 50 7.77 -17.12 20.69
CA ARG A 50 6.69 -17.90 20.06
C ARG A 50 7.09 -18.34 18.66
N SER A 51 6.72 -19.56 18.30
CA SER A 51 6.90 -20.06 16.93
C SER A 51 5.99 -19.30 15.95
N VAL A 52 6.57 -18.87 14.82
CA VAL A 52 5.85 -18.09 13.80
C VAL A 52 6.16 -18.60 12.40
N ALA A 53 5.14 -18.67 11.56
CA ALA A 53 5.27 -18.89 10.12
C ALA A 53 4.75 -17.65 9.35
N LEU A 54 5.52 -17.18 8.39
CA LEU A 54 5.18 -16.07 7.51
C LEU A 54 4.96 -16.63 6.09
N LEU A 55 3.75 -16.47 5.55
CA LEU A 55 3.35 -16.97 4.23
C LEU A 55 3.14 -15.80 3.27
N GLU A 56 3.87 -15.77 2.17
CA GLU A 56 3.80 -14.74 1.13
C GLU A 56 3.41 -15.36 -0.21
N ALA A 57 2.45 -14.73 -0.88
CA ALA A 57 1.99 -15.19 -2.19
C ALA A 57 3.01 -14.93 -3.31
N GLY A 58 3.76 -13.87 -3.22
CA GLY A 58 4.84 -13.49 -4.13
C GLY A 58 6.20 -13.59 -3.45
N THR A 59 6.89 -12.45 -3.33
CA THR A 59 8.19 -12.31 -2.67
C THR A 59 8.10 -11.39 -1.45
N VAL A 60 8.92 -11.63 -0.43
CA VAL A 60 8.96 -10.82 0.79
C VAL A 60 9.24 -9.36 0.48
N ALA A 61 8.50 -8.47 1.12
CA ALA A 61 8.56 -7.02 0.91
C ALA A 61 8.50 -6.60 -0.58
N GLY A 62 7.89 -7.44 -1.44
CA GLY A 62 7.78 -7.21 -2.89
C GLY A 62 6.54 -6.43 -3.32
N GLY A 63 5.47 -6.45 -2.51
CA GLY A 63 4.22 -5.75 -2.80
C GLY A 63 4.32 -4.23 -2.61
N VAL A 64 3.29 -3.62 -2.03
CA VAL A 64 3.23 -2.16 -1.76
C VAL A 64 4.44 -1.67 -0.96
N THR A 65 4.93 -2.48 -0.04
CA THR A 65 6.14 -2.19 0.76
C THR A 65 7.38 -1.98 -0.11
N GLY A 66 7.58 -2.79 -1.14
CA GLY A 66 8.67 -2.64 -2.09
C GLY A 66 8.48 -1.48 -3.10
N HIS A 67 7.31 -0.84 -3.12
CA HIS A 67 6.96 0.24 -4.03
C HIS A 67 6.63 1.56 -3.30
N THR A 68 6.84 1.61 -1.99
CA THR A 68 6.58 2.79 -1.13
C THR A 68 7.56 3.93 -1.41
N THR A 69 7.23 5.14 -0.96
CA THR A 69 8.21 6.23 -0.85
C THR A 69 8.98 6.23 0.46
N ALA A 70 8.65 5.33 1.39
CA ALA A 70 9.38 5.01 2.61
C ALA A 70 9.63 6.19 3.57
N LYS A 71 8.62 7.02 3.78
CA LYS A 71 8.57 8.00 4.86
C LYS A 71 8.06 7.32 6.14
N VAL A 72 8.77 7.49 7.25
CA VAL A 72 8.35 7.03 8.59
C VAL A 72 7.99 8.26 9.39
N SER A 73 6.72 8.60 9.42
CA SER A 73 6.24 9.88 9.94
C SER A 73 4.99 9.70 10.79
N ALA A 74 4.79 10.61 11.75
CA ALA A 74 3.54 10.82 12.44
C ALA A 74 2.69 11.93 11.80
N LEU A 75 3.26 12.77 10.93
CA LEU A 75 2.52 13.77 10.17
C LEU A 75 1.96 13.17 8.89
N HIS A 76 0.68 12.87 8.88
CA HIS A 76 -0.03 12.19 7.80
C HIS A 76 -0.97 13.16 7.06
N THR A 77 -0.40 14.04 6.27
CA THR A 77 -1.09 15.11 5.51
C THR A 77 -1.94 16.00 6.45
N LEU A 78 -3.27 15.89 6.42
CA LEU A 78 -4.20 16.70 7.24
C LEU A 78 -5.02 15.80 8.20
N VAL A 79 -4.36 14.84 8.85
CA VAL A 79 -5.03 13.81 9.66
C VAL A 79 -5.55 14.34 10.99
N TYR A 80 -4.81 15.23 11.66
CA TYR A 80 -5.11 15.65 13.04
C TYR A 80 -6.36 16.53 13.13
N ASP A 81 -6.49 17.53 12.26
CA ASP A 81 -7.69 18.34 12.19
C ASP A 81 -8.91 17.50 11.75
N LYS A 82 -8.72 16.54 10.86
CA LYS A 82 -9.78 15.60 10.46
C LYS A 82 -10.22 14.72 11.63
N LEU A 83 -9.30 14.12 12.38
CA LEU A 83 -9.61 13.28 13.54
C LEU A 83 -10.32 14.08 14.64
N ARG A 84 -9.80 15.28 14.97
CA ARG A 84 -10.43 16.17 15.93
C ARG A 84 -11.88 16.50 15.57
N ARG A 85 -12.16 16.77 14.30
CA ARG A 85 -13.52 17.11 13.83
C ARG A 85 -14.46 15.90 13.70
N THR A 86 -13.95 14.75 13.28
CA THR A 86 -14.79 13.56 13.02
C THR A 86 -14.97 12.68 14.25
N ARG A 87 -13.99 12.73 15.16
CA ARG A 87 -14.00 11.98 16.42
C ARG A 87 -13.92 12.94 17.62
N ASP A 88 -12.72 13.20 18.11
CA ASP A 88 -12.43 14.08 19.23
C ASP A 88 -10.90 14.36 19.32
N GLU A 89 -10.50 15.20 20.27
CA GLU A 89 -9.09 15.53 20.54
C GLU A 89 -8.31 14.33 21.05
N GLU A 90 -8.93 13.43 21.83
CA GLU A 90 -8.29 12.25 22.36
C GLU A 90 -7.93 11.26 21.25
N ALA A 91 -8.78 11.07 20.25
CA ALA A 91 -8.45 10.25 19.09
C ALA A 91 -7.23 10.79 18.32
N ALA A 92 -7.15 12.11 18.15
CA ALA A 92 -5.99 12.77 17.52
C ALA A 92 -4.71 12.56 18.37
N ARG A 93 -4.81 12.71 19.69
CA ARG A 93 -3.69 12.48 20.62
C ARG A 93 -3.21 11.03 20.60
N LEU A 94 -4.12 10.06 20.69
CA LEU A 94 -3.78 8.64 20.66
C LEU A 94 -3.15 8.24 19.31
N TYR A 95 -3.60 8.84 18.21
CA TYR A 95 -2.99 8.64 16.91
C TYR A 95 -1.56 9.17 16.88
N ALA A 96 -1.31 10.39 17.36
CA ALA A 96 0.02 10.97 17.44
C ALA A 96 0.96 10.11 18.28
N VAL A 97 0.52 9.66 19.46
CA VAL A 97 1.31 8.79 20.35
C VAL A 97 1.71 7.51 19.65
N SER A 98 0.75 6.78 19.07
CA SER A 98 1.00 5.48 18.44
C SER A 98 1.94 5.57 17.23
N GLN A 99 1.81 6.63 16.40
CA GLN A 99 2.69 6.82 15.25
C GLN A 99 4.09 7.29 15.67
N SER A 100 4.21 8.12 16.70
CA SER A 100 5.51 8.52 17.26
C SER A 100 6.23 7.34 17.91
N GLU A 101 5.52 6.51 18.68
CA GLU A 101 6.07 5.27 19.24
C GLU A 101 6.56 4.31 18.15
N ALA A 102 5.89 4.25 16.99
CA ALA A 102 6.33 3.42 15.87
C ALA A 102 7.65 3.93 15.25
N ILE A 103 7.84 5.25 15.16
CA ILE A 103 9.09 5.84 14.68
C ILE A 103 10.24 5.51 15.62
N GLU A 104 10.05 5.69 16.93
CA GLU A 104 11.07 5.38 17.93
C GLU A 104 11.35 3.87 17.97
N ARG A 105 10.33 3.02 17.85
CA ARG A 105 10.50 1.57 17.75
C ARG A 105 11.36 1.17 16.55
N ALA A 106 11.16 1.79 15.40
CA ALA A 106 12.00 1.53 14.24
C ALA A 106 13.45 1.96 14.48
N ALA A 107 13.67 3.12 15.09
CA ALA A 107 15.00 3.60 15.44
C ALA A 107 15.71 2.67 16.42
N GLU A 108 15.02 2.24 17.49
CA GLU A 108 15.53 1.25 18.45
C GLU A 108 16.00 -0.03 17.75
N LEU A 109 15.17 -0.56 16.82
CA LEU A 109 15.51 -1.78 16.09
C LEU A 109 16.69 -1.60 15.14
N VAL A 110 16.79 -0.44 14.50
CA VAL A 110 17.95 -0.09 13.67
C VAL A 110 19.23 -0.12 14.50
N ASP A 111 19.19 0.47 15.69
CA ASP A 111 20.34 0.54 16.59
C ASP A 111 20.64 -0.84 17.23
N GLU A 112 19.62 -1.53 17.78
CA GLU A 112 19.75 -2.84 18.45
C GLU A 112 20.36 -3.91 17.52
N LEU A 113 19.92 -3.94 16.26
CA LEU A 113 20.33 -4.95 15.28
C LEU A 113 21.44 -4.46 14.33
N GLY A 114 21.87 -3.20 14.47
CA GLY A 114 22.88 -2.61 13.58
C GLY A 114 22.46 -2.58 12.12
N ILE A 115 21.20 -2.27 11.80
CA ILE A 115 20.64 -2.37 10.46
C ILE A 115 21.15 -1.26 9.55
N ALA A 116 21.90 -1.61 8.52
CA ALA A 116 22.38 -0.68 7.49
C ALA A 116 21.28 -0.35 6.46
N CYS A 117 20.21 0.33 6.89
CA CYS A 117 19.04 0.63 6.05
C CYS A 117 18.93 2.11 5.64
N ASP A 118 20.01 2.84 5.61
CA ASP A 118 20.02 4.26 5.25
C ASP A 118 19.02 5.08 6.11
N TRP A 119 18.98 4.79 7.41
CA TRP A 119 18.13 5.48 8.37
C TRP A 119 18.57 6.93 8.55
N GLU A 120 17.66 7.85 8.30
CA GLU A 120 17.90 9.29 8.44
C GLU A 120 16.77 9.95 9.21
N ARG A 121 17.09 10.71 10.27
CA ARG A 121 16.13 11.64 10.88
C ARG A 121 15.95 12.83 9.96
N ARG A 122 14.70 13.15 9.66
CA ARG A 122 14.29 14.23 8.76
C ARG A 122 13.03 14.92 9.29
N ASP A 123 12.89 16.20 8.96
CA ASP A 123 11.66 16.91 9.22
C ASP A 123 10.60 16.55 8.17
N ALA A 124 9.34 16.46 8.58
CA ALA A 124 8.21 16.24 7.68
C ALA A 124 7.39 17.52 7.50
N TYR A 125 6.96 17.76 6.28
CA TYR A 125 6.20 18.93 5.89
C TYR A 125 4.91 18.55 5.16
N THR A 126 3.79 19.07 5.59
CA THR A 126 2.57 19.14 4.77
C THR A 126 2.42 20.58 4.29
N TYR A 127 2.58 20.81 2.99
CA TYR A 127 2.69 22.15 2.42
C TYR A 127 1.63 22.42 1.35
N THR A 128 1.39 23.70 1.04
CA THR A 128 0.51 24.12 -0.05
C THR A 128 1.07 25.30 -0.84
N HIS A 129 0.75 25.34 -2.12
CA HIS A 129 0.94 26.52 -2.99
C HIS A 129 -0.34 27.37 -3.07
N ASP A 130 -1.49 26.80 -2.75
CA ASP A 130 -2.79 27.45 -2.86
C ASP A 130 -3.09 28.28 -1.60
N ALA A 131 -3.19 29.58 -1.76
CA ALA A 131 -3.58 30.50 -0.67
C ALA A 131 -4.94 30.12 -0.05
N GLY A 132 -5.85 29.52 -0.81
CA GLY A 132 -7.13 29.03 -0.31
C GLY A 132 -7.03 27.85 0.66
N GLN A 133 -5.91 27.11 0.64
CA GLN A 133 -5.66 25.99 1.55
C GLN A 133 -4.94 26.40 2.84
N VAL A 134 -4.39 27.61 2.93
CA VAL A 134 -3.69 28.10 4.13
C VAL A 134 -4.48 27.94 5.42
N PRO A 135 -5.81 28.19 5.45
CA PRO A 135 -6.61 27.96 6.66
C PRO A 135 -6.60 26.48 7.10
N LYS A 136 -6.54 25.51 6.17
CA LYS A 136 -6.47 24.09 6.51
C LYS A 136 -5.09 23.71 7.05
N ILE A 137 -4.02 24.26 6.47
CA ILE A 137 -2.64 24.06 6.97
C ILE A 137 -2.52 24.60 8.41
N ARG A 138 -3.09 25.78 8.69
CA ARG A 138 -3.12 26.35 10.04
C ARG A 138 -3.91 25.47 11.00
N ALA A 139 -5.11 25.04 10.61
CA ALA A 139 -5.96 24.18 11.44
C ALA A 139 -5.27 22.85 11.78
N GLU A 140 -4.56 22.26 10.79
CA GLU A 140 -3.76 21.05 10.99
C GLU A 140 -2.58 21.30 11.94
N THR A 141 -1.87 22.42 11.80
CA THR A 141 -0.78 22.78 12.70
C THR A 141 -1.26 22.85 14.16
N ASP A 142 -2.39 23.52 14.39
CA ASP A 142 -2.96 23.67 15.72
C ASP A 142 -3.44 22.32 16.28
N ALA A 143 -4.06 21.49 15.45
CA ALA A 143 -4.53 20.15 15.83
C ALA A 143 -3.36 19.19 16.13
N ALA A 144 -2.32 19.18 15.29
CA ALA A 144 -1.13 18.34 15.48
C ALA A 144 -0.36 18.74 16.75
N ARG A 145 -0.25 20.06 17.03
CA ARG A 145 0.35 20.56 18.26
C ARG A 145 -0.47 20.17 19.49
N ALA A 146 -1.79 20.29 19.43
CA ALA A 146 -2.69 19.87 20.51
C ALA A 146 -2.63 18.35 20.75
N ALA A 147 -2.37 17.56 19.70
CA ALA A 147 -2.15 16.11 19.79
C ALA A 147 -0.77 15.73 20.37
N GLY A 148 0.13 16.69 20.61
CA GLY A 148 1.43 16.48 21.25
C GLY A 148 2.62 16.42 20.29
N LEU A 149 2.44 16.69 18.99
CA LEU A 149 3.57 16.77 18.05
C LEU A 149 4.27 18.14 18.13
N SER A 150 5.58 18.15 17.86
CA SER A 150 6.37 19.38 17.68
C SER A 150 6.03 20.03 16.33
N ALA A 151 4.79 20.50 16.19
CA ALA A 151 4.26 21.06 14.96
C ALA A 151 4.40 22.59 14.89
N GLU A 152 4.90 23.09 13.78
CA GLU A 152 5.09 24.53 13.51
C GLU A 152 4.45 24.91 12.19
N LEU A 153 3.83 26.11 12.16
CA LEU A 153 3.42 26.72 10.90
C LEU A 153 4.60 27.51 10.33
N VAL A 154 5.01 27.15 9.12
CA VAL A 154 6.12 27.81 8.44
C VAL A 154 5.70 28.27 7.03
N THR A 155 6.38 29.28 6.50
CA THR A 155 6.18 29.78 5.13
C THR A 155 7.44 29.63 4.28
N ASP A 156 8.54 29.22 4.92
CA ASP A 156 9.81 28.92 4.26
C ASP A 156 10.17 27.46 4.45
N THR A 157 10.66 26.83 3.38
CA THR A 157 11.05 25.42 3.37
C THR A 157 12.30 25.25 2.51
N PRO A 158 13.12 24.21 2.73
CA PRO A 158 14.26 23.91 1.88
C PRO A 158 13.92 23.45 0.44
N LEU A 159 12.64 23.34 0.06
CA LEU A 159 12.26 23.05 -1.33
C LEU A 159 12.80 24.13 -2.28
N PRO A 160 13.24 23.77 -3.52
CA PRO A 160 13.82 24.73 -4.47
C PRO A 160 12.78 25.66 -5.11
N TYR A 161 11.56 25.65 -4.64
CA TYR A 161 10.45 26.47 -5.10
C TYR A 161 9.63 26.99 -3.92
N PRO A 162 8.97 28.15 -4.05
CA PRO A 162 8.25 28.77 -2.96
C PRO A 162 7.02 27.96 -2.55
N VAL A 163 6.71 27.96 -1.26
CA VAL A 163 5.47 27.45 -0.69
C VAL A 163 4.69 28.56 -0.02
N THR A 164 3.36 28.47 0.00
CA THR A 164 2.53 29.51 0.64
C THR A 164 2.44 29.29 2.14
N ALA A 165 2.33 28.04 2.58
CA ALA A 165 2.35 27.64 3.99
C ALA A 165 2.66 26.15 4.12
N ALA A 166 3.23 25.75 5.25
CA ALA A 166 3.43 24.36 5.61
C ALA A 166 3.27 24.10 7.11
N VAL A 167 2.77 22.93 7.46
CA VAL A 167 2.99 22.31 8.78
C VAL A 167 4.33 21.63 8.73
N LYS A 168 5.21 21.97 9.65
CA LYS A 168 6.48 21.28 9.88
C LYS A 168 6.39 20.47 11.16
N VAL A 169 6.82 19.21 11.14
CA VAL A 169 7.01 18.36 12.33
C VAL A 169 8.44 17.82 12.32
N THR A 170 9.18 18.09 13.38
CA THR A 170 10.58 17.69 13.53
C THR A 170 10.71 16.24 14.00
N GLY A 171 11.91 15.66 13.85
CA GLY A 171 12.26 14.37 14.42
C GLY A 171 11.61 13.15 13.75
N GLN A 172 11.06 13.31 12.56
CA GLN A 172 10.54 12.22 11.75
C GLN A 172 11.69 11.43 11.12
N ALA A 173 11.41 10.40 10.31
CA ALA A 173 12.46 9.60 9.72
C ALA A 173 12.12 9.11 8.31
N GLN A 174 13.16 8.69 7.61
CA GLN A 174 13.10 7.98 6.34
C GLN A 174 14.18 6.91 6.29
N PHE A 175 14.00 5.93 5.43
CA PHE A 175 14.92 4.78 5.35
C PHE A 175 14.79 4.04 4.01
N HIS A 176 15.62 3.02 3.81
CA HIS A 176 15.47 2.05 2.74
C HIS A 176 14.59 0.89 3.24
N PRO A 177 13.31 0.77 2.81
CA PRO A 177 12.34 -0.10 3.47
C PRO A 177 12.70 -1.59 3.38
N ARG A 178 13.23 -2.03 2.22
CA ARG A 178 13.59 -3.45 2.05
C ARG A 178 14.82 -3.83 2.87
N LYS A 179 15.87 -2.99 2.93
CA LYS A 179 17.04 -3.26 3.80
C LYS A 179 16.61 -3.42 5.25
N TYR A 180 15.73 -2.55 5.74
CA TYR A 180 15.20 -2.65 7.10
C TYR A 180 14.43 -3.94 7.33
N LEU A 181 13.49 -4.29 6.45
CA LEU A 181 12.62 -5.44 6.63
C LEU A 181 13.33 -6.77 6.42
N LEU A 182 14.27 -6.86 5.49
CA LEU A 182 15.08 -8.06 5.29
C LEU A 182 15.93 -8.34 6.53
N ALA A 183 16.53 -7.32 7.14
CA ALA A 183 17.29 -7.51 8.38
C ALA A 183 16.38 -7.95 9.55
N LEU A 184 15.16 -7.41 9.68
CA LEU A 184 14.20 -7.92 10.67
C LEU A 184 13.82 -9.38 10.41
N LEU A 185 13.70 -9.73 9.14
CA LEU A 185 13.35 -11.09 8.74
C LEU A 185 14.49 -12.08 9.05
N ASP A 186 15.73 -11.67 8.81
CA ASP A 186 16.92 -12.46 9.16
C ASP A 186 16.99 -12.74 10.66
N ASP A 187 16.76 -11.74 11.50
CA ASP A 187 16.71 -11.93 12.96
C ASP A 187 15.49 -12.78 13.39
N CYS A 188 14.34 -12.60 12.74
CA CYS A 188 13.17 -13.45 12.95
C CYS A 188 13.47 -14.93 12.66
N VAL A 189 14.13 -15.22 11.54
CA VAL A 189 14.56 -16.58 11.15
C VAL A 189 15.59 -17.11 12.13
N ALA A 190 16.56 -16.30 12.55
CA ALA A 190 17.56 -16.68 13.57
C ALA A 190 16.92 -17.06 14.91
N ARG A 191 15.75 -16.51 15.24
CA ARG A 191 14.91 -16.87 16.40
C ARG A 191 13.99 -18.06 16.18
N GLY A 192 14.07 -18.73 15.01
CA GLY A 192 13.25 -19.90 14.66
C GLY A 192 11.97 -19.58 13.89
N GLY A 193 11.77 -18.35 13.46
CA GLY A 193 10.70 -17.99 12.53
C GLY A 193 10.88 -18.70 11.18
N ARG A 194 9.78 -19.07 10.55
CA ARG A 194 9.75 -19.77 9.26
C ARG A 194 9.11 -18.87 8.20
N VAL A 195 9.75 -18.76 7.04
CA VAL A 195 9.32 -17.88 5.95
C VAL A 195 9.13 -18.67 4.69
N PHE A 196 8.02 -18.44 4.00
CA PHE A 196 7.66 -19.13 2.77
C PHE A 196 7.17 -18.11 1.74
N GLU A 197 7.84 -18.07 0.61
CA GLU A 197 7.43 -17.33 -0.59
C GLU A 197 6.64 -18.21 -1.55
N HIS A 198 6.03 -17.60 -2.56
CA HIS A 198 5.22 -18.32 -3.55
C HIS A 198 4.22 -19.30 -2.91
N THR A 199 3.65 -18.88 -1.79
CA THR A 199 2.74 -19.67 -0.95
C THR A 199 1.41 -18.93 -0.75
N PRO A 200 0.57 -18.82 -1.81
CA PRO A 200 -0.70 -18.15 -1.73
C PRO A 200 -1.64 -18.87 -0.75
N VAL A 201 -2.16 -18.11 0.20
CA VAL A 201 -3.19 -18.60 1.12
C VAL A 201 -4.57 -18.38 0.49
N VAL A 202 -5.37 -19.45 0.46
CA VAL A 202 -6.70 -19.45 -0.18
C VAL A 202 -7.85 -19.79 0.78
N GLY A 203 -7.54 -20.26 1.99
CA GLY A 203 -8.53 -20.64 2.99
C GLY A 203 -8.16 -20.27 4.42
N LEU A 204 -9.16 -19.88 5.22
CA LEU A 204 -9.06 -19.67 6.66
C LEU A 204 -10.23 -20.32 7.37
N HIS A 205 -9.95 -21.28 8.23
CA HIS A 205 -10.88 -21.83 9.19
C HIS A 205 -10.52 -21.33 10.59
N GLU A 206 -11.43 -20.52 11.17
CA GLU A 206 -11.26 -20.06 12.55
C GLU A 206 -11.71 -21.14 13.53
N GLY A 207 -10.93 -21.33 14.58
CA GLY A 207 -11.18 -22.33 15.62
C GLY A 207 -10.09 -22.28 16.68
N GLU A 208 -10.05 -23.25 17.54
CA GLU A 208 -8.98 -23.47 18.52
C GLU A 208 -8.44 -24.91 18.34
N PRO A 209 -7.41 -25.10 17.49
CA PRO A 209 -6.63 -24.11 16.72
C PRO A 209 -7.30 -23.63 15.42
N CYS A 210 -6.82 -22.50 14.92
CA CYS A 210 -7.09 -22.01 13.57
C CYS A 210 -6.36 -22.86 12.52
N ARG A 211 -6.85 -22.87 11.27
CA ARG A 211 -6.16 -23.50 10.12
C ARG A 211 -6.19 -22.58 8.91
N VAL A 212 -5.04 -22.47 8.27
CA VAL A 212 -4.85 -21.74 7.02
C VAL A 212 -4.51 -22.74 5.93
N THR A 213 -5.18 -22.67 4.77
CA THR A 213 -4.93 -23.56 3.64
C THR A 213 -4.29 -22.77 2.50
N THR A 214 -3.22 -23.31 1.93
CA THR A 214 -2.52 -22.75 0.78
C THR A 214 -3.10 -23.25 -0.54
N GLU A 215 -2.75 -22.61 -1.65
CA GLU A 215 -3.14 -23.04 -2.99
C GLU A 215 -2.58 -24.42 -3.33
N SER A 216 -1.40 -24.80 -2.83
CA SER A 216 -0.81 -26.13 -3.00
C SER A 216 -1.52 -27.24 -2.21
N GLY A 217 -2.45 -26.87 -1.30
CA GLY A 217 -3.17 -27.77 -0.42
C GLY A 217 -2.51 -28.01 0.93
N ALA A 218 -1.32 -27.49 1.18
CA ALA A 218 -0.67 -27.56 2.50
C ALA A 218 -1.48 -26.74 3.53
N THR A 219 -1.50 -27.23 4.77
CA THR A 219 -2.24 -26.62 5.87
C THR A 219 -1.30 -26.15 6.97
N VAL A 220 -1.46 -24.89 7.41
CA VAL A 220 -0.81 -24.41 8.62
C VAL A 220 -1.82 -24.34 9.76
N THR A 221 -1.56 -25.10 10.81
CA THR A 221 -2.32 -25.07 12.06
C THR A 221 -1.65 -24.09 13.03
N ALA A 222 -2.40 -23.15 13.56
CA ALA A 222 -1.87 -22.15 14.46
C ALA A 222 -2.88 -21.75 15.53
N ARG A 223 -2.40 -21.32 16.72
CA ARG A 223 -3.28 -20.70 17.69
C ARG A 223 -3.84 -19.38 17.16
N ASP A 224 -2.98 -18.52 16.64
CA ASP A 224 -3.35 -17.20 16.15
C ASP A 224 -3.03 -17.05 14.64
N VAL A 225 -3.91 -16.39 13.88
CA VAL A 225 -3.74 -16.08 12.46
C VAL A 225 -3.80 -14.57 12.25
N VAL A 226 -2.83 -14.01 11.56
CA VAL A 226 -2.78 -12.57 11.20
C VAL A 226 -2.94 -12.42 9.69
N VAL A 227 -3.95 -11.68 9.26
CA VAL A 227 -4.18 -11.31 7.86
C VAL A 227 -3.58 -9.93 7.60
N ALA A 228 -2.40 -9.90 6.98
CA ALA A 228 -1.62 -8.70 6.66
C ALA A 228 -1.41 -8.54 5.14
N THR A 229 -2.41 -8.88 4.35
CA THR A 229 -2.37 -8.99 2.89
C THR A 229 -2.65 -7.67 2.16
N HIS A 230 -2.37 -6.53 2.77
CA HIS A 230 -2.64 -5.18 2.28
C HIS A 230 -4.16 -4.92 2.14
N TYR A 231 -4.84 -5.52 1.18
CA TYR A 231 -6.30 -5.66 1.19
C TYR A 231 -6.62 -7.06 1.75
N PRO A 232 -7.51 -7.19 2.77
CA PRO A 232 -7.79 -8.48 3.38
C PRO A 232 -8.41 -9.46 2.38
N ILE A 233 -7.77 -10.61 2.18
CA ILE A 233 -8.27 -11.67 1.30
C ILE A 233 -9.45 -12.43 1.92
N PHE A 234 -9.61 -12.34 3.24
CA PHE A 234 -10.76 -12.88 3.98
C PHE A 234 -11.60 -11.71 4.50
N ASP A 235 -12.56 -11.29 3.70
CA ASP A 235 -13.43 -10.15 4.06
C ASP A 235 -14.54 -10.58 5.02
N ARG A 236 -14.19 -10.66 6.31
CA ARG A 236 -15.12 -10.97 7.41
C ARG A 236 -15.52 -9.75 8.23
N SER A 237 -14.97 -8.58 7.91
CA SER A 237 -15.22 -7.30 8.58
C SER A 237 -15.84 -6.24 7.68
N MET A 238 -16.38 -6.64 6.54
CA MET A 238 -16.90 -5.73 5.51
C MET A 238 -15.83 -4.75 5.00
N ALA A 239 -14.60 -5.22 4.83
CA ALA A 239 -13.49 -4.40 4.33
C ALA A 239 -13.82 -3.82 2.94
N PHE A 240 -14.55 -4.55 2.08
CA PHE A 240 -15.01 -4.08 0.77
C PHE A 240 -15.84 -2.79 0.85
N ALA A 241 -16.49 -2.55 1.97
CA ALA A 241 -17.32 -1.36 2.20
C ALA A 241 -16.57 -0.24 2.91
N ARG A 242 -15.41 -0.52 3.49
CA ARG A 242 -14.66 0.40 4.36
C ARG A 242 -13.32 0.84 3.80
N LEU A 243 -12.83 0.18 2.73
CA LEU A 243 -11.55 0.45 2.10
C LEU A 243 -11.75 0.88 0.65
N SER A 244 -11.09 1.95 0.25
CA SER A 244 -11.05 2.44 -1.13
C SER A 244 -9.63 2.34 -1.66
N SER A 245 -9.44 1.56 -2.72
CA SER A 245 -8.12 1.41 -3.34
C SER A 245 -7.76 2.64 -4.17
N ARG A 246 -6.52 3.08 -4.03
CA ARG A 246 -5.92 4.21 -4.71
C ARG A 246 -4.54 3.83 -5.23
N ARG A 247 -4.20 4.27 -6.43
CA ARG A 247 -2.85 4.16 -6.99
C ARG A 247 -2.19 5.52 -7.06
N GLU A 248 -0.87 5.52 -6.94
CA GLU A 248 0.00 6.68 -7.10
C GLU A 248 1.21 6.31 -7.94
N LEU A 249 1.70 7.28 -8.70
CA LEU A 249 2.88 7.12 -9.54
C LEU A 249 4.10 7.69 -8.86
N VAL A 250 5.24 7.09 -9.12
CA VAL A 250 6.54 7.51 -8.60
C VAL A 250 7.53 7.64 -9.73
N VAL A 251 8.28 8.73 -9.74
CA VAL A 251 9.47 8.92 -10.57
C VAL A 251 10.66 9.20 -9.67
N ALA A 252 11.84 8.64 -10.01
CA ALA A 252 13.04 8.86 -9.23
C ALA A 252 14.26 9.01 -10.12
N GLY A 253 15.21 9.84 -9.68
CA GLY A 253 16.45 10.09 -10.41
C GLY A 253 17.55 10.69 -9.54
N PRO A 254 18.83 10.49 -9.92
CA PRO A 254 19.97 11.00 -9.16
C PRO A 254 20.06 12.52 -9.20
N MET A 255 20.46 13.10 -8.07
CA MET A 255 20.76 14.52 -7.94
C MET A 255 22.00 14.75 -7.07
N ALA A 256 22.64 15.89 -7.24
CA ALA A 256 23.78 16.27 -6.41
C ALA A 256 23.37 16.49 -4.95
N ALA A 257 24.18 16.04 -3.99
CA ALA A 257 23.90 16.15 -2.55
C ALA A 257 23.62 17.58 -2.09
N GLY A 258 24.34 18.57 -2.64
CA GLY A 258 24.14 19.99 -2.30
C GLY A 258 22.78 20.58 -2.72
N ARG A 259 21.93 19.79 -3.39
CA ARG A 259 20.57 20.16 -3.80
C ARG A 259 19.51 19.41 -3.01
N ASP A 260 19.90 18.59 -2.02
CA ASP A 260 18.95 17.87 -1.17
C ASP A 260 18.07 18.88 -0.42
N PRO A 261 16.73 18.84 -0.56
CA PRO A 261 15.82 19.71 0.18
C PRO A 261 15.72 19.38 1.67
N ASP A 262 16.52 18.43 2.17
CA ASP A 262 16.67 18.07 3.59
C ASP A 262 15.35 17.94 4.35
N GLY A 263 14.41 17.16 3.80
CA GLY A 263 13.10 16.94 4.40
C GLY A 263 12.22 15.99 3.59
N MET A 264 11.05 15.70 4.17
CA MET A 264 10.00 14.90 3.55
C MET A 264 8.76 15.77 3.35
N TYR A 265 8.32 15.91 2.14
CA TYR A 265 7.26 16.85 1.76
C TYR A 265 6.06 16.14 1.16
N ILE A 266 4.86 16.67 1.42
CA ILE A 266 3.62 16.25 0.76
C ILE A 266 2.65 17.42 0.70
N THR A 267 1.92 17.58 -0.43
CA THR A 267 0.84 18.57 -0.53
C THR A 267 -0.53 17.89 -0.49
N PRO A 268 -1.51 18.47 0.20
CA PRO A 268 -2.90 18.05 0.15
C PRO A 268 -3.65 18.63 -1.06
N ASP A 269 -2.97 19.43 -1.89
CA ASP A 269 -3.54 20.09 -3.05
C ASP A 269 -3.97 19.08 -4.12
N GLU A 270 -4.83 19.48 -5.04
CA GLU A 270 -5.25 18.65 -6.15
C GLU A 270 -4.03 18.18 -6.97
N GLY A 271 -4.01 16.89 -7.30
CA GLY A 271 -2.87 16.27 -7.98
C GLY A 271 -1.74 15.84 -7.05
N THR A 272 -1.86 16.00 -5.75
CA THR A 272 -0.89 15.66 -4.69
C THR A 272 0.57 15.51 -5.16
N ARG A 273 1.50 16.18 -4.55
CA ARG A 273 2.95 16.00 -4.81
C ARG A 273 3.66 15.68 -3.50
N SER A 274 4.42 14.60 -3.52
CA SER A 274 5.25 14.21 -2.40
C SER A 274 6.71 14.16 -2.87
N VAL A 275 7.62 14.74 -2.09
CA VAL A 275 9.03 14.85 -2.41
C VAL A 275 9.84 14.37 -1.21
N ARG A 276 10.83 13.53 -1.47
CA ARG A 276 11.90 13.18 -0.54
C ARG A 276 13.14 12.75 -1.30
N THR A 277 14.24 12.56 -0.58
CA THR A 277 15.45 11.99 -1.14
C THR A 277 15.89 10.75 -0.38
N ALA A 278 16.79 9.96 -0.97
CA ALA A 278 17.49 8.84 -0.33
C ALA A 278 18.96 8.86 -0.72
N PRO A 279 19.88 8.23 0.02
CA PRO A 279 21.24 7.97 -0.44
C PRO A 279 21.25 7.24 -1.78
N TYR A 280 22.17 7.61 -2.69
CA TYR A 280 22.28 7.02 -4.02
C TYR A 280 23.74 6.84 -4.43
N GLY A 281 24.09 5.63 -4.84
CA GLY A 281 25.47 5.29 -5.25
C GLY A 281 26.51 5.47 -4.14
N SER A 282 27.76 5.41 -4.52
CA SER A 282 28.92 5.57 -3.61
C SER A 282 29.45 7.01 -3.51
N ASP A 283 29.02 7.90 -4.43
CA ASP A 283 29.61 9.22 -4.65
C ASP A 283 28.92 10.34 -3.84
N GLY A 284 28.14 9.96 -2.83
CA GLY A 284 27.39 10.90 -1.98
C GLY A 284 26.24 11.61 -2.69
N GLN A 285 25.81 11.11 -3.85
CA GLN A 285 24.60 11.60 -4.52
C GLN A 285 23.34 11.25 -3.75
N ARG A 286 22.24 11.93 -4.07
CA ARG A 286 20.90 11.63 -3.55
C ARG A 286 20.02 11.10 -4.68
N LEU A 287 19.14 10.19 -4.38
CA LEU A 287 18.01 9.83 -5.24
C LEU A 287 16.84 10.73 -4.90
N LEU A 288 16.46 11.61 -5.81
CA LEU A 288 15.20 12.36 -5.68
C LEU A 288 14.04 11.42 -6.00
N ILE A 289 13.05 11.35 -5.12
CA ILE A 289 11.85 10.51 -5.26
C ILE A 289 10.63 11.42 -5.21
N ILE A 290 9.84 11.43 -6.28
CA ILE A 290 8.64 12.24 -6.42
C ILE A 290 7.44 11.35 -6.65
N THR A 291 6.37 11.56 -5.88
CA THR A 291 5.11 10.82 -6.00
C THR A 291 3.96 11.77 -6.28
N GLY A 292 2.99 11.30 -7.06
CA GLY A 292 1.79 12.07 -7.33
C GLY A 292 0.81 11.36 -8.26
N GLU A 293 -0.10 12.15 -8.84
CA GLU A 293 -1.06 11.68 -9.84
C GLU A 293 -1.92 10.50 -9.33
N HIS A 294 -2.44 10.57 -8.11
CA HIS A 294 -3.26 9.49 -7.57
C HIS A 294 -4.56 9.28 -8.37
N PHE A 295 -4.98 8.02 -8.51
CA PHE A 295 -6.16 7.62 -9.25
C PHE A 295 -6.74 6.30 -8.73
N THR A 296 -8.01 6.02 -9.08
CA THR A 296 -8.61 4.71 -8.83
C THR A 296 -8.06 3.70 -9.84
N PRO A 297 -7.64 2.49 -9.44
CA PRO A 297 -7.21 1.45 -10.36
C PRO A 297 -8.18 1.27 -11.52
N GLY A 298 -7.67 1.03 -12.72
CA GLY A 298 -8.50 0.78 -13.91
C GLY A 298 -9.33 1.97 -14.44
N THR A 299 -9.08 3.22 -13.98
CA THR A 299 -9.90 4.38 -14.39
C THR A 299 -9.13 5.48 -15.11
N ALA A 300 -7.83 5.30 -15.39
CA ALA A 300 -7.00 6.38 -15.92
C ALA A 300 -6.00 5.91 -16.96
N ASP A 301 -5.66 6.80 -17.89
CA ASP A 301 -4.48 6.67 -18.72
C ASP A 301 -3.23 6.86 -17.85
N THR A 302 -2.54 5.78 -17.57
CA THR A 302 -1.39 5.75 -16.66
C THR A 302 -0.16 6.37 -17.31
N ASP A 303 0.01 6.23 -18.64
CA ASP A 303 1.15 6.82 -19.36
C ASP A 303 1.04 8.35 -19.39
N GLU A 304 -0.16 8.90 -19.66
CA GLU A 304 -0.39 10.35 -19.61
C GLU A 304 -0.10 10.89 -18.19
N ARG A 305 -0.48 10.18 -17.14
CA ARG A 305 -0.20 10.58 -15.76
C ARG A 305 1.28 10.55 -15.44
N PHE A 306 2.02 9.54 -15.89
CA PHE A 306 3.48 9.53 -15.77
C PHE A 306 4.12 10.71 -16.48
N ALA A 307 3.65 11.06 -17.68
CA ALA A 307 4.14 12.21 -18.42
C ALA A 307 3.92 13.53 -17.64
N ARG A 308 2.72 13.73 -17.07
CA ARG A 308 2.42 14.90 -16.22
C ARG A 308 3.30 14.96 -14.97
N LEU A 309 3.47 13.83 -14.26
CA LEU A 309 4.32 13.78 -13.08
C LEU A 309 5.77 14.09 -13.42
N THR A 310 6.29 13.51 -14.50
CA THR A 310 7.66 13.75 -14.98
C THR A 310 7.86 15.20 -15.42
N SER A 311 6.90 15.80 -16.12
CA SER A 311 6.95 17.20 -16.51
C SER A 311 6.99 18.13 -15.31
N TRP A 312 6.12 17.94 -14.33
CA TRP A 312 6.13 18.68 -13.07
C TRP A 312 7.48 18.55 -12.34
N ALA A 313 7.98 17.32 -12.26
CA ALA A 313 9.23 17.01 -11.57
C ALA A 313 10.44 17.69 -12.26
N THR A 314 10.48 17.71 -13.59
CA THR A 314 11.54 18.36 -14.38
C THR A 314 11.49 19.88 -14.23
N GLU A 315 10.30 20.47 -14.18
CA GLU A 315 10.11 21.91 -13.97
C GLU A 315 10.63 22.35 -12.60
N HIS A 316 10.30 21.61 -11.55
CA HIS A 316 10.61 21.97 -10.15
C HIS A 316 12.00 21.53 -9.71
N PHE A 317 12.58 20.54 -10.37
CA PHE A 317 13.95 20.03 -10.11
C PHE A 317 14.76 19.97 -11.41
N PRO A 318 15.08 21.14 -12.01
CA PRO A 318 15.77 21.18 -13.29
C PRO A 318 17.14 20.49 -13.22
N GLY A 319 17.49 19.77 -14.30
CA GLY A 319 18.76 19.03 -14.41
C GLY A 319 18.77 17.66 -13.73
N VAL A 320 17.67 17.20 -13.16
CA VAL A 320 17.50 15.81 -12.72
C VAL A 320 17.00 14.98 -13.91
N THR A 321 17.68 13.85 -14.17
CA THR A 321 17.22 12.85 -15.14
C THR A 321 16.54 11.72 -14.38
N PHE A 322 15.25 11.50 -14.63
CA PHE A 322 14.49 10.44 -13.97
C PHE A 322 14.80 9.10 -14.61
N THR A 323 15.43 8.20 -13.85
CA THR A 323 15.92 6.90 -14.29
C THR A 323 15.01 5.75 -13.90
N HIS A 324 14.15 5.95 -12.90
CA HIS A 324 13.20 4.94 -12.42
C HIS A 324 11.78 5.47 -12.45
N ARG A 325 10.84 4.62 -12.76
CA ARG A 325 9.41 4.87 -12.62
C ARG A 325 8.68 3.61 -12.14
N TRP A 326 7.76 3.78 -11.22
CA TRP A 326 6.88 2.69 -10.75
C TRP A 326 5.57 3.25 -10.23
N ALA A 327 4.61 2.37 -9.98
CA ALA A 327 3.37 2.73 -9.32
C ALA A 327 3.22 1.98 -8.00
N THR A 328 2.57 2.60 -7.03
CA THR A 328 2.19 1.98 -5.77
C THR A 328 0.68 1.99 -5.61
N GLN A 329 0.14 1.10 -4.80
CA GLN A 329 -1.28 1.06 -4.49
C GLN A 329 -1.47 1.11 -2.98
N ASP A 330 -2.45 1.87 -2.52
CA ASP A 330 -2.83 1.90 -1.11
C ASP A 330 -4.35 1.77 -0.93
N ASN A 331 -4.78 1.55 0.32
CA ASN A 331 -6.17 1.41 0.68
C ASN A 331 -6.51 2.45 1.75
N ASP A 332 -7.35 3.40 1.39
CA ASP A 332 -7.83 4.45 2.28
C ASP A 332 -9.03 3.95 3.08
N PRO A 333 -8.95 3.91 4.41
CA PRO A 333 -10.11 3.62 5.23
C PRO A 333 -11.08 4.81 5.25
N THR A 334 -12.38 4.53 5.23
CA THR A 334 -13.42 5.58 5.20
C THR A 334 -13.31 6.52 6.39
N ASP A 335 -12.84 6.04 7.53
CA ASP A 335 -12.69 6.79 8.79
C ASP A 335 -11.26 7.29 9.05
N THR A 336 -10.38 7.21 8.06
CA THR A 336 -8.98 7.71 8.09
C THR A 336 -8.03 6.91 8.98
N VAL A 337 -8.53 6.06 9.87
CA VAL A 337 -7.70 5.29 10.82
C VAL A 337 -7.55 3.85 10.34
N PRO A 338 -6.32 3.28 10.29
CA PRO A 338 -6.10 1.89 9.95
C PRO A 338 -6.98 0.91 10.74
N LEU A 339 -7.21 -0.26 10.19
CA LEU A 339 -7.93 -1.36 10.81
C LEU A 339 -6.90 -2.39 11.30
N VAL A 340 -6.62 -2.38 12.60
CA VAL A 340 -5.65 -3.29 13.22
C VAL A 340 -6.23 -3.86 14.51
N GLY A 341 -6.36 -5.20 14.56
CA GLY A 341 -6.96 -5.88 15.69
C GLY A 341 -7.72 -7.16 15.29
N PRO A 342 -8.72 -7.59 16.06
CA PRO A 342 -9.52 -8.78 15.73
C PRO A 342 -10.22 -8.66 14.38
N LEU A 343 -10.18 -9.74 13.58
CA LEU A 343 -10.69 -9.75 12.20
C LEU A 343 -12.18 -9.39 12.11
N HIS A 344 -13.00 -9.81 13.08
CA HIS A 344 -14.42 -9.49 13.19
C HIS A 344 -14.93 -9.61 14.63
N HIS A 345 -16.19 -9.30 14.89
CA HIS A 345 -16.79 -9.27 16.24
C HIS A 345 -16.67 -10.59 17.03
N GLY A 346 -16.67 -11.73 16.37
CA GLY A 346 -16.53 -13.04 17.00
C GLY A 346 -15.11 -13.59 17.03
N ALA A 347 -14.17 -12.92 16.36
CA ALA A 347 -12.80 -13.40 16.25
C ALA A 347 -12.07 -13.32 17.59
N ARG A 348 -11.45 -14.45 18.00
CA ARG A 348 -10.60 -14.55 19.17
C ARG A 348 -9.13 -14.73 18.81
N HIS A 349 -8.86 -15.44 17.73
CA HIS A 349 -7.54 -15.86 17.25
C HIS A 349 -7.28 -15.51 15.80
N ALA A 350 -8.17 -14.75 15.18
CA ALA A 350 -7.98 -14.20 13.83
C ALA A 350 -7.87 -12.68 13.91
N TRP A 351 -6.80 -12.16 13.32
CA TRP A 351 -6.39 -10.76 13.41
C TRP A 351 -6.21 -10.16 12.02
N VAL A 352 -6.30 -8.84 11.90
CA VAL A 352 -6.11 -8.13 10.64
C VAL A 352 -5.27 -6.87 10.84
N ALA A 353 -4.49 -6.52 9.82
CA ALA A 353 -3.80 -5.23 9.68
C ALA A 353 -3.94 -4.71 8.25
N THR A 354 -4.66 -3.58 8.07
CA THR A 354 -4.97 -3.02 6.75
C THR A 354 -5.36 -1.54 6.82
N GLY A 355 -5.51 -0.90 5.64
CA GLY A 355 -6.07 0.44 5.54
C GLY A 355 -5.11 1.54 6.00
N PHE A 356 -3.83 1.47 5.63
CA PHE A 356 -2.83 2.44 6.08
C PHE A 356 -2.84 3.76 5.31
N GLY A 357 -3.55 3.86 4.17
CA GLY A 357 -3.83 5.10 3.46
C GLY A 357 -2.59 5.89 3.03
N GLY A 358 -1.54 5.23 2.53
CA GLY A 358 -0.26 5.83 2.13
C GLY A 358 0.77 5.97 3.28
N TRP A 359 0.41 5.61 4.52
CA TRP A 359 1.26 5.75 5.71
C TRP A 359 1.64 4.41 6.33
N GLY A 360 1.80 3.41 5.47
CA GLY A 360 2.06 2.03 5.88
C GLY A 360 3.41 1.82 6.56
N MET A 361 4.39 2.72 6.44
CA MET A 361 5.70 2.53 7.08
C MET A 361 5.57 2.66 8.60
N SER A 362 5.13 3.79 9.13
CA SER A 362 4.86 3.93 10.57
C SER A 362 3.66 3.08 11.02
N GLY A 363 2.59 3.06 10.21
CA GLY A 363 1.38 2.28 10.52
C GLY A 363 1.61 0.78 10.60
N GLY A 364 2.47 0.19 9.74
CA GLY A 364 2.79 -1.24 9.75
C GLY A 364 3.67 -1.64 10.93
N ILE A 365 4.62 -0.79 11.32
CA ILE A 365 5.45 -0.99 12.52
C ILE A 365 4.55 -0.92 13.77
N MET A 366 3.69 0.09 13.87
CA MET A 366 2.67 0.20 14.92
C MET A 366 1.78 -1.06 14.98
N ALA A 367 1.33 -1.54 13.82
CA ALA A 367 0.47 -2.71 13.72
C ALA A 367 1.16 -3.98 14.23
N GLY A 368 2.44 -4.19 13.90
CA GLY A 368 3.21 -5.32 14.38
C GLY A 368 3.26 -5.37 15.90
N ARG A 369 3.57 -4.24 16.54
CA ARG A 369 3.58 -4.10 17.99
C ARG A 369 2.19 -4.33 18.59
N LEU A 370 1.16 -3.65 18.07
CA LEU A 370 -0.22 -3.80 18.57
C LEU A 370 -0.70 -5.24 18.54
N LEU A 371 -0.52 -5.93 17.41
CA LEU A 371 -0.97 -7.31 17.26
C LEU A 371 -0.21 -8.26 18.18
N SER A 372 1.09 -8.09 18.32
CA SER A 372 1.90 -8.87 19.26
C SER A 372 1.43 -8.68 20.70
N ASP A 373 1.18 -7.43 21.13
CA ASP A 373 0.64 -7.12 22.44
C ASP A 373 -0.73 -7.78 22.66
N LEU A 374 -1.68 -7.59 21.72
CA LEU A 374 -3.02 -8.16 21.84
C LEU A 374 -3.04 -9.69 21.92
N MET A 375 -2.19 -10.39 21.15
CA MET A 375 -2.07 -11.85 21.18
C MET A 375 -1.48 -12.38 22.49
N THR A 376 -0.78 -11.53 23.24
CA THR A 376 -0.17 -11.88 24.54
C THR A 376 -0.90 -11.32 25.75
N GLY A 377 -2.04 -10.67 25.54
CA GLY A 377 -2.88 -10.10 26.59
C GLY A 377 -2.52 -8.66 26.97
N GLY A 378 -1.54 -8.06 26.30
CA GLY A 378 -1.25 -6.63 26.41
C GLY A 378 -2.31 -5.80 25.70
N ARG A 379 -2.47 -4.52 26.09
CA ARG A 379 -3.40 -3.60 25.45
C ARG A 379 -2.90 -2.16 25.59
N PRO A 380 -2.15 -1.66 24.60
CA PRO A 380 -1.72 -0.26 24.59
C PRO A 380 -2.94 0.68 24.69
N VAL A 381 -2.76 1.86 25.30
CA VAL A 381 -3.85 2.83 25.54
C VAL A 381 -4.56 3.27 24.26
N TRP A 382 -3.87 3.21 23.13
CA TRP A 382 -4.39 3.58 21.81
C TRP A 382 -4.98 2.39 21.01
N ALA A 383 -5.01 1.17 21.58
CA ALA A 383 -5.49 -0.04 20.87
C ALA A 383 -6.91 0.11 20.33
N ASP A 384 -7.82 0.70 21.11
CA ASP A 384 -9.23 0.84 20.73
C ASP A 384 -9.44 1.79 19.54
N LEU A 385 -8.52 2.70 19.31
CA LEU A 385 -8.56 3.60 18.16
C LEU A 385 -8.51 2.81 16.84
N TYR A 386 -7.73 1.73 16.81
CA TYR A 386 -7.47 0.91 15.61
C TYR A 386 -8.40 -0.30 15.47
N ASP A 387 -9.21 -0.62 16.49
CA ASP A 387 -10.06 -1.84 16.50
C ASP A 387 -10.96 -1.89 15.25
N PRO A 388 -10.86 -2.93 14.41
CA PRO A 388 -11.69 -3.07 13.21
C PRO A 388 -13.19 -3.15 13.50
N ARG A 389 -13.57 -3.52 14.73
CA ARG A 389 -14.97 -3.67 15.17
C ARG A 389 -15.61 -2.35 15.56
N ARG A 390 -14.87 -1.22 15.53
CA ARG A 390 -15.39 0.11 15.80
C ARG A 390 -16.52 0.47 14.81
N LEU A 391 -17.77 0.53 15.31
CA LEU A 391 -18.95 0.86 14.51
C LEU A 391 -19.50 2.27 14.79
N ARG A 392 -19.02 2.94 15.86
CA ARG A 392 -19.56 4.24 16.28
C ARG A 392 -19.38 5.37 15.26
N THR A 393 -18.44 5.20 14.34
CA THR A 393 -18.15 6.14 13.27
C THR A 393 -19.04 5.95 12.04
N VAL A 394 -19.62 4.78 11.82
CA VAL A 394 -20.42 4.45 10.62
C VAL A 394 -21.57 5.46 10.40
N ALA A 395 -22.23 5.93 11.45
CA ALA A 395 -23.32 6.89 11.29
C ALA A 395 -22.85 8.29 10.87
N ARG A 396 -21.64 8.73 11.31
CA ARG A 396 -21.03 10.00 10.90
C ARG A 396 -20.34 9.91 9.54
N GLU A 397 -19.95 8.72 9.13
CA GLU A 397 -19.28 8.41 7.88
C GLU A 397 -20.26 7.95 6.79
N ALA A 398 -21.55 7.83 7.12
CA ALA A 398 -22.57 7.42 6.16
C ALA A 398 -22.49 8.16 4.81
N PRO A 399 -22.20 9.47 4.73
CA PRO A 399 -22.01 10.15 3.45
C PRO A 399 -20.81 9.62 2.65
N ALA A 400 -19.65 9.42 3.28
CA ALA A 400 -18.44 8.89 2.63
C ALA A 400 -18.62 7.43 2.22
N PHE A 401 -19.26 6.64 3.07
CA PHE A 401 -19.66 5.25 2.78
C PHE A 401 -20.61 5.18 1.58
N LEU A 402 -21.67 5.99 1.58
CA LEU A 402 -22.63 6.04 0.47
C LEU A 402 -21.96 6.50 -0.84
N GLN A 403 -21.07 7.49 -0.76
CA GLN A 403 -20.33 7.97 -1.90
C GLN A 403 -19.39 6.88 -2.47
N HIS A 404 -18.71 6.13 -1.58
CA HIS A 404 -17.90 4.98 -1.99
C HIS A 404 -18.75 3.89 -2.63
N GLN A 405 -19.88 3.49 -2.03
CA GLN A 405 -20.80 2.50 -2.58
C GLN A 405 -21.41 2.96 -3.92
N ALA A 406 -21.73 4.24 -4.08
CA ALA A 406 -22.19 4.80 -5.33
C ALA A 406 -21.13 4.73 -6.44
N LYS A 407 -19.84 4.97 -6.09
CA LYS A 407 -18.71 4.85 -7.01
C LYS A 407 -18.51 3.40 -7.47
N VAL A 408 -18.51 2.45 -6.54
CA VAL A 408 -18.44 1.00 -6.84
C VAL A 408 -19.63 0.58 -7.69
N GLY A 409 -20.84 1.02 -7.35
CA GLY A 409 -22.06 0.75 -8.13
C GLY A 409 -22.02 1.31 -9.55
N LYS A 410 -21.45 2.52 -9.73
CA LYS A 410 -21.26 3.13 -11.06
C LYS A 410 -20.33 2.28 -11.94
N HIS A 411 -19.21 1.84 -11.42
CA HIS A 411 -18.29 0.94 -12.15
C HIS A 411 -18.91 -0.44 -12.37
N PHE A 412 -19.61 -0.98 -11.40
CA PHE A 412 -20.28 -2.28 -11.54
C PHE A 412 -21.35 -2.29 -12.66
N ILE A 413 -22.05 -1.20 -12.89
CA ILE A 413 -23.11 -1.08 -13.92
C ILE A 413 -22.57 -0.43 -15.19
N GLY A 414 -21.84 0.67 -15.08
CA GLY A 414 -21.41 1.50 -16.21
C GLY A 414 -20.41 0.79 -17.11
N ASP A 415 -19.41 0.13 -16.52
CA ASP A 415 -18.35 -0.53 -17.28
C ASP A 415 -18.83 -1.76 -18.06
N ARG A 416 -20.01 -2.29 -17.73
CA ARG A 416 -20.68 -3.34 -18.53
C ARG A 416 -21.21 -2.86 -19.88
N LEU A 417 -21.29 -1.56 -20.08
CA LEU A 417 -21.79 -0.97 -21.33
C LEU A 417 -20.66 -0.57 -22.29
N HIS A 418 -19.40 -0.59 -21.83
CA HIS A 418 -18.23 -0.26 -22.63
C HIS A 418 -17.56 -1.51 -23.20
N GLY A 419 -16.88 -1.37 -24.33
CA GLY A 419 -16.07 -2.40 -24.97
C GLY A 419 -16.08 -2.25 -26.50
N LEU A 420 -15.00 -2.68 -27.13
CA LEU A 420 -14.83 -2.77 -28.57
C LEU A 420 -15.71 -3.88 -29.16
N ASP A 421 -16.04 -3.76 -30.43
CA ASP A 421 -16.79 -4.78 -31.16
C ASP A 421 -15.86 -5.86 -31.74
N SER A 422 -14.56 -5.53 -31.95
CA SER A 422 -13.56 -6.47 -32.48
C SER A 422 -12.21 -6.34 -31.75
N ALA A 423 -11.53 -7.46 -31.55
CA ALA A 423 -10.15 -7.52 -31.08
C ALA A 423 -9.13 -6.95 -32.08
N ASP A 424 -9.54 -6.80 -33.37
CA ASP A 424 -8.67 -6.26 -34.42
C ASP A 424 -8.35 -4.78 -34.24
N GLU A 425 -9.17 -4.06 -33.45
CA GLU A 425 -8.96 -2.67 -33.10
C GLU A 425 -7.86 -2.45 -32.04
N ILE A 426 -7.40 -3.52 -31.36
CA ILE A 426 -6.39 -3.43 -30.31
C ILE A 426 -5.00 -3.38 -30.95
N PRO A 427 -4.19 -2.31 -30.71
CA PRO A 427 -2.84 -2.22 -31.25
C PRO A 427 -1.90 -3.24 -30.55
N PRO A 428 -0.75 -3.60 -31.18
CA PRO A 428 0.29 -4.37 -30.52
C PRO A 428 0.74 -3.72 -29.19
N GLY A 429 0.91 -4.55 -28.14
CA GLY A 429 1.20 -4.12 -26.78
C GLY A 429 -0.02 -3.61 -26.01
N GLY A 430 -1.16 -3.39 -26.68
CA GLY A 430 -2.38 -2.87 -26.10
C GLY A 430 -3.32 -3.93 -25.53
N GLY A 431 -4.36 -3.48 -24.84
CA GLY A 431 -5.42 -4.33 -24.33
C GLY A 431 -6.71 -3.55 -24.14
N ASP A 432 -7.84 -4.22 -24.33
CA ASP A 432 -9.17 -3.60 -24.13
C ASP A 432 -10.22 -4.69 -23.84
N ILE A 433 -11.42 -4.24 -23.48
CA ILE A 433 -12.59 -5.10 -23.32
C ILE A 433 -13.30 -5.26 -24.68
N VAL A 434 -13.48 -6.49 -25.12
CA VAL A 434 -14.18 -6.83 -26.35
C VAL A 434 -15.52 -7.49 -26.04
N ARG A 435 -16.56 -7.12 -26.77
CA ARG A 435 -17.88 -7.74 -26.65
C ARG A 435 -18.02 -8.89 -27.63
N ALA A 436 -18.20 -10.09 -27.12
CA ALA A 436 -18.39 -11.28 -27.95
C ALA A 436 -19.53 -12.16 -27.41
N GLY A 437 -20.57 -12.37 -28.21
CA GLY A 437 -21.71 -13.24 -27.85
C GLY A 437 -22.40 -12.84 -26.53
N GLY A 438 -22.58 -11.54 -26.29
CA GLY A 438 -23.19 -11.01 -25.06
C GLY A 438 -22.32 -11.08 -23.80
N LYS A 439 -21.04 -11.47 -23.92
CA LYS A 439 -20.05 -11.51 -22.84
C LYS A 439 -18.97 -10.46 -23.08
N GLN A 440 -18.37 -9.98 -22.01
CA GLN A 440 -17.21 -9.11 -22.02
C GLN A 440 -15.97 -9.96 -21.80
N ILE A 441 -14.99 -9.80 -22.69
CA ILE A 441 -13.72 -10.51 -22.73
C ILE A 441 -12.61 -9.46 -22.63
N ALA A 442 -11.68 -9.65 -21.73
CA ALA A 442 -10.47 -8.86 -21.63
C ALA A 442 -9.44 -9.41 -22.62
N VAL A 443 -9.08 -8.63 -23.62
CA VAL A 443 -8.18 -9.06 -24.69
C VAL A 443 -6.93 -8.20 -24.69
N HIS A 444 -5.77 -8.83 -24.60
CA HIS A 444 -4.46 -8.22 -24.80
C HIS A 444 -3.86 -8.72 -26.10
N ARG A 445 -3.31 -7.80 -26.91
CA ARG A 445 -2.49 -8.14 -28.09
C ARG A 445 -1.03 -7.92 -27.72
N ASP A 446 -0.22 -8.97 -27.71
CA ASP A 446 1.21 -8.83 -27.46
C ASP A 446 1.95 -8.12 -28.61
N GLU A 447 3.23 -7.81 -28.42
CA GLU A 447 4.06 -7.15 -29.45
C GLU A 447 4.21 -8.00 -30.73
N GLY A 448 4.06 -9.32 -30.63
CA GLY A 448 4.07 -10.27 -31.77
C GLY A 448 2.74 -10.35 -32.50
N GLY A 449 1.68 -9.70 -32.00
CA GLY A 449 0.33 -9.69 -32.56
C GLY A 449 -0.55 -10.86 -32.07
N GLN A 450 -0.07 -11.72 -31.16
CA GLN A 450 -0.86 -12.80 -30.57
C GLN A 450 -1.89 -12.23 -29.59
N LEU A 451 -3.11 -12.77 -29.63
CA LEU A 451 -4.19 -12.38 -28.74
C LEU A 451 -4.23 -13.30 -27.50
N HIS A 452 -4.28 -12.68 -26.31
CA HIS A 452 -4.52 -13.31 -25.04
C HIS A 452 -5.91 -12.89 -24.55
N ALA A 453 -6.81 -13.83 -24.34
CA ALA A 453 -8.19 -13.55 -24.00
C ALA A 453 -8.59 -14.15 -22.67
N LEU A 454 -9.20 -13.33 -21.81
CA LEU A 454 -9.57 -13.66 -20.45
C LEU A 454 -11.02 -13.26 -20.19
N SER A 455 -11.62 -13.82 -19.15
CA SER A 455 -12.85 -13.25 -18.60
C SER A 455 -12.59 -11.84 -18.09
N ALA A 456 -13.36 -10.86 -18.54
CA ALA A 456 -13.26 -9.49 -18.04
C ALA A 456 -13.78 -9.32 -16.60
N ARG A 457 -14.33 -10.38 -16.00
CA ARG A 457 -14.92 -10.32 -14.65
C ARG A 457 -13.88 -10.64 -13.59
N CYS A 458 -13.59 -9.65 -12.75
CA CYS A 458 -12.76 -9.81 -11.56
C CYS A 458 -13.29 -10.95 -10.68
N THR A 459 -12.40 -11.85 -10.28
CA THR A 459 -12.74 -13.04 -9.47
C THR A 459 -13.07 -12.73 -8.01
N HIS A 460 -12.90 -11.47 -7.55
CA HIS A 460 -13.33 -11.04 -6.22
C HIS A 460 -14.87 -10.89 -6.14
N LEU A 461 -15.44 -9.85 -6.75
CA LEU A 461 -16.89 -9.54 -6.71
C LEU A 461 -17.52 -9.30 -8.10
N GLY A 462 -16.83 -9.67 -9.19
CA GLY A 462 -17.41 -9.66 -10.53
C GLY A 462 -17.47 -8.30 -11.24
N CYS A 463 -16.74 -7.28 -10.78
CA CYS A 463 -16.57 -6.02 -11.51
C CYS A 463 -15.77 -6.25 -12.80
N ILE A 464 -15.94 -5.38 -13.78
CA ILE A 464 -15.17 -5.44 -15.03
C ILE A 464 -13.79 -4.83 -14.79
N VAL A 465 -12.74 -5.54 -15.23
CA VAL A 465 -11.37 -5.05 -15.20
C VAL A 465 -11.10 -4.14 -16.40
N SER A 466 -10.09 -3.27 -16.28
CA SER A 466 -9.63 -2.40 -17.37
C SER A 466 -8.13 -2.61 -17.59
N PHE A 467 -7.66 -2.42 -18.82
CA PHE A 467 -6.25 -2.56 -19.14
C PHE A 467 -5.44 -1.33 -18.70
N ASN A 468 -4.29 -1.59 -18.09
CA ASN A 468 -3.30 -0.59 -17.72
C ASN A 468 -2.08 -0.75 -18.65
N SER A 469 -1.95 0.14 -19.61
CA SER A 469 -0.90 0.10 -20.64
C SER A 469 0.50 0.23 -20.06
N ALA A 470 0.69 1.11 -19.08
CA ALA A 470 2.01 1.40 -18.49
C ALA A 470 2.58 0.20 -17.71
N GLU A 471 1.73 -0.64 -17.12
CA GLU A 471 2.15 -1.76 -16.29
C GLU A 471 1.80 -3.12 -16.91
N ARG A 472 1.10 -3.12 -18.05
CA ARG A 472 0.62 -4.33 -18.76
C ARG A 472 -0.15 -5.25 -17.82
N SER A 473 -1.20 -4.71 -17.19
CA SER A 473 -2.01 -5.42 -16.21
C SER A 473 -3.50 -5.16 -16.41
N TRP A 474 -4.34 -6.05 -15.90
CA TRP A 474 -5.77 -5.89 -15.79
C TRP A 474 -6.12 -5.41 -14.38
N ASP A 475 -6.61 -4.20 -14.24
CA ASP A 475 -6.86 -3.55 -12.95
C ASP A 475 -8.36 -3.43 -12.67
N CYS A 476 -8.80 -3.84 -11.48
CA CYS A 476 -10.21 -3.78 -11.08
C CYS A 476 -10.51 -2.45 -10.36
N PRO A 477 -11.46 -1.62 -10.86
CA PRO A 477 -11.75 -0.31 -10.27
C PRO A 477 -12.50 -0.36 -8.95
N CYS A 478 -13.11 -1.50 -8.59
CA CYS A 478 -13.93 -1.59 -7.40
C CYS A 478 -13.09 -1.72 -6.11
N HIS A 479 -12.15 -2.66 -6.06
CA HIS A 479 -11.38 -2.95 -4.86
C HIS A 479 -9.87 -3.12 -5.13
N GLY A 480 -9.41 -2.78 -6.35
CA GLY A 480 -7.99 -2.75 -6.67
C GLY A 480 -7.31 -4.11 -6.89
N SER A 481 -8.07 -5.18 -7.16
CA SER A 481 -7.44 -6.43 -7.62
C SER A 481 -6.74 -6.20 -8.94
N ARG A 482 -5.54 -6.77 -9.10
CA ARG A 482 -4.74 -6.63 -10.31
C ARG A 482 -4.31 -8.01 -10.80
N PHE A 483 -4.29 -8.16 -12.10
CA PHE A 483 -3.92 -9.40 -12.79
C PHE A 483 -2.93 -9.08 -13.91
N ASP A 484 -2.02 -10.01 -14.19
CA ASP A 484 -1.15 -9.89 -15.36
C ASP A 484 -1.93 -10.14 -16.67
N VAL A 485 -1.23 -10.04 -17.80
CA VAL A 485 -1.82 -10.22 -19.13
C VAL A 485 -2.36 -11.63 -19.36
N ASP A 486 -1.89 -12.61 -18.60
CA ASP A 486 -2.33 -14.01 -18.65
C ASP A 486 -3.38 -14.33 -17.57
N GLY A 487 -3.81 -13.32 -16.80
CA GLY A 487 -4.87 -13.42 -15.80
C GLY A 487 -4.41 -13.89 -14.42
N LYS A 488 -3.12 -14.09 -14.17
CA LYS A 488 -2.58 -14.44 -12.86
C LYS A 488 -2.70 -13.26 -11.91
N VAL A 489 -3.03 -13.53 -10.65
CA VAL A 489 -3.17 -12.49 -9.64
C VAL A 489 -1.81 -11.84 -9.33
N ILE A 490 -1.71 -10.53 -9.54
CA ILE A 490 -0.57 -9.70 -9.10
C ILE A 490 -0.86 -9.13 -7.70
N GLN A 491 -2.12 -8.70 -7.46
CA GLN A 491 -2.50 -8.06 -6.21
C GLN A 491 -3.96 -8.37 -5.87
N GLY A 492 -4.20 -8.73 -4.60
CA GLY A 492 -5.54 -8.97 -4.07
C GLY A 492 -6.44 -7.72 -4.05
N PRO A 493 -7.71 -7.88 -3.61
CA PRO A 493 -8.25 -9.00 -2.81
C PRO A 493 -8.64 -10.27 -3.59
N ALA A 494 -8.63 -10.30 -4.91
CA ALA A 494 -8.81 -11.53 -5.66
C ALA A 494 -7.73 -12.55 -5.29
N THR A 495 -8.13 -13.81 -5.11
CA THR A 495 -7.24 -14.94 -4.80
C THR A 495 -7.22 -15.99 -5.90
N LYS A 496 -7.99 -15.78 -6.96
CA LYS A 496 -8.06 -16.69 -8.10
C LYS A 496 -7.75 -15.93 -9.39
N PRO A 497 -7.08 -16.57 -10.37
CA PRO A 497 -6.79 -15.96 -11.67
C PRO A 497 -8.09 -15.64 -12.44
N LEU A 498 -7.99 -14.77 -13.45
CA LEU A 498 -9.02 -14.59 -14.45
C LEU A 498 -9.11 -15.86 -15.31
N GLU A 499 -10.33 -16.25 -15.63
CA GLU A 499 -10.57 -17.46 -16.43
C GLU A 499 -10.13 -17.24 -17.89
N GLN A 500 -9.37 -18.17 -18.45
CA GLN A 500 -8.95 -18.15 -19.85
C GLN A 500 -10.17 -18.22 -20.78
N ARG A 501 -10.10 -17.52 -21.88
CA ARG A 501 -11.12 -17.48 -22.94
C ARG A 501 -10.46 -17.68 -24.30
N GLU A 502 -11.23 -18.10 -25.29
CA GLU A 502 -10.76 -18.11 -26.67
C GLU A 502 -10.94 -16.71 -27.28
N PRO A 503 -9.92 -16.14 -27.93
CA PRO A 503 -10.08 -14.92 -28.69
C PRO A 503 -11.00 -15.23 -29.88
N ARG A 504 -12.17 -14.58 -29.92
CA ARG A 504 -13.04 -14.65 -31.09
C ARG A 504 -12.67 -13.51 -32.03
N HIS A 505 -12.25 -13.85 -33.24
CA HIS A 505 -12.21 -12.93 -34.34
C HIS A 505 -13.65 -12.53 -34.71
N ALA A 506 -13.84 -11.33 -35.24
CA ALA A 506 -15.13 -10.94 -35.79
C ALA A 506 -15.58 -11.98 -36.83
N GLU A 507 -16.75 -12.57 -36.64
CA GLU A 507 -17.36 -13.32 -37.72
C GLU A 507 -17.63 -12.30 -38.86
N PRO A 508 -17.21 -12.60 -40.12
CA PRO A 508 -17.53 -11.74 -41.22
C PRO A 508 -19.08 -11.61 -41.28
N SER A 509 -19.58 -10.39 -41.22
CA SER A 509 -20.99 -10.09 -41.42
C SER A 509 -21.40 -10.63 -42.80
N GLU A 510 -22.29 -11.62 -42.83
CA GLU A 510 -22.94 -12.06 -44.05
C GLU A 510 -23.80 -10.93 -44.64
#